data_4e00172557c3d730419d68cefb361844
#
_entry.id   4e00172557c3d730419d68cefb361844
#
_cell.length_a   1.000
_cell.length_b   1.000
_cell.length_c   1.000
_cell.angle_alpha   90.00
_cell.angle_beta   90.00
_cell.angle_gamma   90.00
#
_symmetry.space_group_name_H-M   'P 1'
#
loop_
_entity.id
_entity.type
_entity.pdbx_description
1 polymer ?
#
loop_
_entity_poly.entity_id
_entity_poly.type
_entity_poly.pdbx_seq_one_letter_code
_entity_poly.pdbx_strand_id
1 'polypeptide(L)'
;MINLFSLQNIGHAIGILGMACVVFAYFAVERDWLDNKDVKFYVINLIGAILLLISLLINFNLGSFVIEIFWIIISIMGIVNYYKVKP
;
A
#
# COMPACT_ATOMS: atom_id res chain seq x y z
N MET A 1 0.23 27.65 -14.67
CA MET A 1 -0.20 27.58 -13.28
C MET A 1 -0.59 26.16 -12.92
N ILE A 2 -0.17 25.70 -11.75
CA ILE A 2 -0.51 24.35 -11.33
C ILE A 2 -1.95 24.33 -10.83
N ASN A 3 -2.76 23.45 -11.40
CA ASN A 3 -4.13 23.26 -10.93
C ASN A 3 -4.11 22.16 -9.87
N LEU A 4 -4.31 22.54 -8.61
CA LEU A 4 -4.27 21.59 -7.49
C LEU A 4 -5.38 20.57 -7.55
N PHE A 5 -6.46 20.85 -8.29
CA PHE A 5 -7.61 19.97 -8.37
C PHE A 5 -7.68 19.22 -9.70
N SER A 6 -6.60 19.26 -10.51
CA SER A 6 -6.57 18.45 -11.71
C SER A 6 -6.56 16.96 -11.33
N LEU A 7 -7.13 16.12 -12.20
CA LEU A 7 -7.17 14.69 -11.94
C LEU A 7 -5.76 14.13 -11.72
N GLN A 8 -4.79 14.61 -12.50
CA GLN A 8 -3.42 14.15 -12.37
C GLN A 8 -2.84 14.48 -10.99
N ASN A 9 -3.09 15.69 -10.48
CA ASN A 9 -2.60 16.07 -9.16
C ASN A 9 -3.30 15.31 -8.05
N ILE A 10 -4.59 15.03 -8.20
CA ILE A 10 -5.32 14.20 -7.25
C ILE A 10 -4.72 12.80 -7.21
N GLY A 11 -4.39 12.24 -8.39
CA GLY A 11 -3.74 10.94 -8.45
C GLY A 11 -2.40 10.93 -7.73
N HIS A 12 -1.59 11.97 -7.89
CA HIS A 12 -0.30 12.06 -7.20
C HIS A 12 -0.50 12.17 -5.68
N ALA A 13 -1.51 12.94 -5.24
CA ALA A 13 -1.79 13.06 -3.81
C ALA A 13 -2.21 11.72 -3.20
N ILE A 14 -3.06 10.98 -3.89
CA ILE A 14 -3.48 9.65 -3.43
C ILE A 14 -2.28 8.72 -3.36
N GLY A 15 -1.40 8.76 -4.37
CA GLY A 15 -0.19 7.95 -4.37
C GLY A 15 0.74 8.27 -3.21
N ILE A 16 0.89 9.54 -2.87
CA ILE A 16 1.72 9.95 -1.74
C ILE A 16 1.12 9.41 -0.43
N LEU A 17 -0.19 9.48 -0.28
CA LEU A 17 -0.84 8.91 0.90
C LEU A 17 -0.62 7.40 0.98
N GLY A 18 -0.74 6.70 -0.14
CA GLY A 18 -0.49 5.27 -0.18
C GLY A 18 0.96 4.94 0.20
N MET A 19 1.91 5.66 -0.37
CA MET A 19 3.32 5.48 -0.05
C MET A 19 3.58 5.77 1.43
N ALA A 20 2.95 6.80 1.99
CA ALA A 20 3.11 7.12 3.40
C ALA A 20 2.63 5.97 4.29
N CYS A 21 1.52 5.33 3.94
CA CYS A 21 1.03 4.16 4.66
C CYS A 21 2.06 3.03 4.65
N VAL A 22 2.61 2.73 3.48
CA VAL A 22 3.57 1.65 3.32
C VAL A 22 4.86 1.96 4.09
N VAL A 23 5.37 3.16 3.95
CA VAL A 23 6.59 3.58 4.66
C VAL A 23 6.35 3.54 6.16
N PHE A 24 5.20 4.01 6.62
CA PHE A 24 4.87 3.96 8.03
C PHE A 24 4.83 2.52 8.55
N ALA A 25 4.25 1.61 7.78
CA ALA A 25 4.18 0.20 8.19
C ALA A 25 5.58 -0.39 8.37
N TYR A 26 6.47 -0.15 7.43
CA TYR A 26 7.85 -0.63 7.54
C TYR A 26 8.61 0.05 8.67
N PHE A 27 8.38 1.35 8.85
CA PHE A 27 9.00 2.07 9.96
C PHE A 27 8.53 1.52 11.31
N ALA A 28 7.25 1.23 11.42
CA ALA A 28 6.69 0.67 12.66
C ALA A 28 7.32 -0.69 12.99
N VAL A 29 7.54 -1.52 11.97
CA VAL A 29 8.21 -2.81 12.16
C VAL A 29 9.66 -2.58 12.62
N GLU A 30 10.35 -1.64 12.01
CA GLU A 30 11.74 -1.34 12.38
C GLU A 30 11.84 -0.83 13.81
N ARG A 31 10.84 -0.09 14.29
CA ARG A 31 10.82 0.42 15.66
C ARG A 31 10.20 -0.56 16.65
N ASP A 32 9.89 -1.76 16.21
CA ASP A 32 9.25 -2.79 17.04
C ASP A 32 7.85 -2.40 17.55
N TRP A 33 7.21 -1.45 16.87
CA TRP A 33 5.82 -1.12 17.19
C TRP A 33 4.85 -2.17 16.68
N LEU A 34 5.22 -2.81 15.56
CA LEU A 34 4.46 -3.90 14.95
C LEU A 34 5.42 -5.05 14.63
N ASP A 35 4.89 -6.28 14.70
CA ASP A 35 5.59 -7.44 14.20
C ASP A 35 5.36 -7.55 12.70
N ASN A 36 6.39 -7.93 11.93
CA ASN A 36 6.24 -8.08 10.49
C ASN A 36 5.28 -9.21 10.09
N LYS A 37 4.85 -10.03 11.05
CA LYS A 37 3.82 -11.06 10.82
C LYS A 37 2.48 -10.68 11.45
N ASP A 38 2.38 -9.48 12.01
CA ASP A 38 1.13 -9.00 12.60
C ASP A 38 0.14 -8.65 11.48
N VAL A 39 -1.12 -9.01 11.68
CA VAL A 39 -2.16 -8.68 10.71
C VAL A 39 -2.25 -7.17 10.48
N LYS A 40 -1.97 -6.37 11.51
CA LYS A 40 -1.99 -4.91 11.37
C LYS A 40 -0.99 -4.43 10.32
N PHE A 41 0.19 -5.04 10.27
CA PHE A 41 1.18 -4.71 9.27
C PHE A 41 0.64 -4.96 7.86
N TYR A 42 0.05 -6.15 7.65
CA TYR A 42 -0.49 -6.50 6.33
C TYR A 42 -1.68 -5.62 5.95
N VAL A 43 -2.52 -5.27 6.91
CA VAL A 43 -3.69 -4.42 6.64
C VAL A 43 -3.24 -3.02 6.22
N ILE A 44 -2.27 -2.43 6.94
CA ILE A 44 -1.75 -1.11 6.59
C ILE A 44 -1.09 -1.14 5.23
N ASN A 45 -0.31 -2.18 4.94
CA ASN A 45 0.30 -2.35 3.63
C ASN A 45 -0.75 -2.47 2.53
N LEU A 46 -1.80 -3.24 2.78
CA LEU A 46 -2.85 -3.42 1.78
C LEU A 46 -3.57 -2.10 1.50
N ILE A 47 -3.89 -1.33 2.55
CA ILE A 47 -4.50 -0.02 2.37
C ILE A 47 -3.61 0.88 1.50
N GLY A 48 -2.31 0.91 1.83
CA GLY A 48 -1.35 1.69 1.04
C GLY A 48 -1.28 1.22 -0.40
N ALA A 49 -1.26 -0.09 -0.61
CA ALA A 49 -1.21 -0.65 -1.97
C ALA A 49 -2.46 -0.31 -2.76
N ILE A 50 -3.64 -0.34 -2.13
CA ILE A 50 -4.88 0.03 -2.81
C ILE A 50 -4.84 1.50 -3.21
N LEU A 51 -4.38 2.38 -2.33
CA LEU A 51 -4.25 3.81 -2.66
C LEU A 51 -3.28 4.01 -3.82
N LEU A 52 -2.15 3.29 -3.81
CA LEU A 52 -1.19 3.36 -4.91
C LEU A 52 -1.80 2.84 -6.21
N LEU A 53 -2.61 1.79 -6.14
CA LEU A 53 -3.29 1.28 -7.32
C LEU A 53 -4.25 2.31 -7.90
N ILE A 54 -5.02 2.98 -7.05
CA ILE A 54 -5.92 4.05 -7.50
C ILE A 54 -5.12 5.15 -8.19
N SER A 55 -3.99 5.53 -7.61
CA SER A 55 -3.09 6.51 -8.22
C SER A 55 -2.62 6.05 -9.60
N LEU A 56 -2.28 4.77 -9.74
CA LEU A 56 -1.83 4.21 -11.01
C LEU A 56 -2.94 4.18 -12.07
N LEU A 57 -4.18 4.00 -11.65
CA LEU A 57 -5.30 4.05 -12.60
C LEU A 57 -5.47 5.45 -13.18
N ILE A 58 -5.04 6.47 -12.44
CA ILE A 58 -5.09 7.86 -12.89
C ILE A 58 -3.84 8.21 -13.70
N ASN A 59 -2.68 7.82 -13.19
CA ASN A 59 -1.37 8.06 -13.81
C ASN A 59 -0.68 6.73 -14.05
N PHE A 60 -1.06 6.02 -15.11
CA PHE A 60 -0.65 4.65 -15.35
C PHE A 60 0.84 4.53 -15.64
N ASN A 61 1.46 3.51 -15.04
CA ASN A 61 2.83 3.08 -15.33
C ASN A 61 2.85 1.56 -15.27
N LEU A 62 3.20 0.92 -16.37
CA LEU A 62 3.08 -0.54 -16.48
C LEU A 62 3.97 -1.26 -15.46
N GLY A 63 5.22 -0.82 -15.31
CA GLY A 63 6.13 -1.45 -14.36
C GLY A 63 5.60 -1.39 -12.93
N SER A 64 5.13 -0.21 -12.53
CA SER A 64 4.56 -0.03 -11.20
C SER A 64 3.28 -0.85 -11.02
N PHE A 65 2.48 -0.95 -12.08
CA PHE A 65 1.25 -1.73 -12.02
C PHE A 65 1.54 -3.20 -11.74
N VAL A 66 2.53 -3.78 -12.41
CA VAL A 66 2.90 -5.17 -12.22
C VAL A 66 3.38 -5.40 -10.79
N ILE A 67 4.23 -4.53 -10.28
CA ILE A 67 4.73 -4.64 -8.91
C ILE A 67 3.57 -4.54 -7.91
N GLU A 68 2.63 -3.65 -8.15
CA GLU A 68 1.47 -3.47 -7.28
C GLU A 68 0.61 -4.72 -7.21
N ILE A 69 0.40 -5.39 -8.33
CA ILE A 69 -0.39 -6.63 -8.36
C ILE A 69 0.27 -7.69 -7.47
N PHE A 70 1.58 -7.87 -7.61
CA PHE A 70 2.30 -8.82 -6.74
C PHE A 70 2.21 -8.41 -5.29
N TRP A 71 2.34 -7.13 -4.98
CA TRP A 71 2.30 -6.61 -3.62
C TRP A 71 0.94 -6.88 -2.97
N ILE A 72 -0.14 -6.60 -3.70
CA ILE A 72 -1.50 -6.83 -3.20
C ILE A 72 -1.70 -8.32 -2.92
N ILE A 73 -1.26 -9.18 -3.84
CA ILE A 73 -1.36 -10.63 -3.66
C ILE A 73 -0.62 -11.08 -2.40
N ILE A 74 0.61 -10.60 -2.22
CA ILE A 74 1.41 -10.96 -1.06
C ILE A 74 0.75 -10.48 0.23
N SER A 75 0.20 -9.27 0.24
CA SER A 75 -0.49 -8.73 1.42
C SER A 75 -1.71 -9.57 1.78
N ILE A 76 -2.49 -9.95 0.77
CA ILE A 76 -3.67 -10.79 1.00
C ILE A 76 -3.24 -12.16 1.53
N MET A 77 -2.19 -12.74 0.95
CA MET A 77 -1.66 -14.02 1.43
C MET A 77 -1.22 -13.90 2.89
N GLY A 78 -0.57 -12.80 3.26
CA GLY A 78 -0.16 -12.58 4.64
C GLY A 78 -1.34 -12.54 5.59
N ILE A 79 -2.40 -11.85 5.20
CA ILE A 79 -3.61 -11.76 6.03
C ILE A 79 -4.26 -13.14 6.16
N VAL A 80 -4.39 -13.85 5.05
CA VAL A 80 -4.98 -15.19 5.06
C VAL A 80 -4.17 -16.14 5.93
N ASN A 81 -2.85 -16.11 5.79
CA ASN A 81 -1.98 -16.98 6.60
C ASN A 81 -2.07 -16.64 8.08
N TYR A 82 -2.20 -15.38 8.42
CA TYR A 82 -2.35 -14.97 9.82
C TYR A 82 -3.56 -15.68 10.46
N TYR A 83 -4.68 -15.66 9.77
CA TYR A 83 -5.90 -16.27 10.30
C TYR A 83 -5.91 -17.79 10.19
N LYS A 84 -5.20 -18.34 9.23
CA LYS A 84 -5.12 -19.81 9.08
C LYS A 84 -4.23 -20.45 10.14
N VAL A 85 -3.10 -19.81 10.46
CA VAL A 85 -2.11 -20.37 11.38
C VAL A 85 -2.49 -20.12 12.83
N LYS A 86 -3.27 -19.08 13.07
CA LYS A 86 -3.67 -18.73 14.44
C LYS A 86 -4.56 -19.81 15.02
N PRO A 87 -4.20 -20.35 16.19
CA PRO A 87 -5.04 -21.38 16.84
C PRO A 87 -6.39 -20.84 17.26
#